data_bf15ac30adf2317384eec2b59daccf06
#
_entry.id   bf15ac30adf2317384eec2b59daccf06
#
_cell.length_a   1.000
_cell.length_b   1.000
_cell.length_c   1.000
_cell.angle_alpha   90.00
_cell.angle_beta   90.00
_cell.angle_gamma   90.00
#
_symmetry.space_group_name_H-M   'P 1'
#
loop_
_entity.id
_entity.type
_entity.pdbx_description
1 polymer ?
#
loop_
_entity_poly.entity_id
_entity_poly.type
_entity_poly.pdbx_seq_one_letter_code
_entity_poly.pdbx_strand_id
1 'polypeptide(L)'
;RNWGVPIPSYTCADCGEKVMNDATLDAVIKLFHEKGSDAWFTDAPESYLGESCVCPKCGGHHLKADKDILDVWWDSGVSWKAVCEYRPELEYPADVYLEGSDQHRGWFQSSLLTSVGANGHAPYKAVVSQGFTLDGQGRKMSKSLGNVIDPNKVCDEMGADIIRLWVASVDTSSDVSIDHEILARTSDAYRRFRNTLRFLLSELEGQFEPETDGVAFVDLLPLDKLMVARLTQVQAEVDDAYASYEFPRAYRALYDFVVTELSNVYLDALKDRLYCDKPGSLERRSAQTVLAELFSMLMRDLQPILSYTVDEAMAYAPAGCVDHQKYAALLDWYKSPITVDEANEFEGVLEASLELRSAVTKALEDARSAGTFTCLLYTSPSPRDA
;
A
#
# COMPACT_ATOMS: atom_id res chain seq x y z
N ARG A 1 33.86 16.84 7.37
CA ARG A 1 32.87 16.14 6.56
C ARG A 1 33.27 16.28 5.08
N ASN A 2 33.25 15.19 4.34
CA ASN A 2 33.67 15.15 2.93
C ASN A 2 32.52 14.76 2.00
N TRP A 3 31.28 14.97 2.44
CA TRP A 3 30.08 14.60 1.70
C TRP A 3 29.14 15.78 1.59
N GLY A 4 28.84 16.21 0.38
CA GLY A 4 27.99 17.34 0.06
C GLY A 4 28.44 18.09 -1.18
N VAL A 5 27.53 18.84 -1.81
CA VAL A 5 27.79 19.70 -2.95
C VAL A 5 28.63 20.90 -2.52
N PRO A 6 29.64 21.34 -3.30
CA PRO A 6 30.43 22.51 -2.95
C PRO A 6 29.60 23.79 -2.90
N ILE A 7 29.92 24.66 -1.97
CA ILE A 7 29.38 26.01 -1.93
C ILE A 7 30.09 26.85 -3.03
N PRO A 8 29.35 27.33 -4.05
CA PRO A 8 29.96 27.98 -5.22
C PRO A 8 30.40 29.41 -4.94
N SER A 9 31.25 29.59 -3.95
CA SER A 9 31.87 30.88 -3.59
C SER A 9 33.34 30.92 -3.91
N TYR A 10 33.84 32.10 -4.18
CA TYR A 10 35.24 32.35 -4.51
C TYR A 10 35.84 33.36 -3.53
N THR A 11 37.14 33.30 -3.35
CA THR A 11 37.91 34.30 -2.65
C THR A 11 38.85 34.97 -3.64
N CYS A 12 38.76 36.32 -3.77
CA CYS A 12 39.69 37.05 -4.57
C CYS A 12 41.10 37.03 -3.95
N ALA A 13 42.08 36.55 -4.72
CA ALA A 13 43.46 36.45 -4.23
C ALA A 13 44.13 37.85 -4.04
N ASP A 14 43.64 38.89 -4.72
CA ASP A 14 44.24 40.21 -4.68
C ASP A 14 43.76 41.03 -3.49
N CYS A 15 42.49 40.92 -3.10
CA CYS A 15 41.92 41.78 -2.02
C CYS A 15 41.18 41.03 -0.90
N GLY A 16 41.07 39.68 -1.00
CA GLY A 16 40.41 38.84 0.00
C GLY A 16 38.86 38.86 -0.03
N GLU A 17 38.26 39.60 -0.96
CA GLU A 17 36.79 39.68 -1.08
C GLU A 17 36.17 38.36 -1.45
N LYS A 18 35.02 38.04 -0.83
CA LYS A 18 34.19 36.89 -1.22
C LYS A 18 33.33 37.26 -2.43
N VAL A 19 33.34 36.38 -3.44
CA VAL A 19 32.62 36.59 -4.69
C VAL A 19 31.64 35.42 -4.90
N MET A 20 30.38 35.78 -4.97
CA MET A 20 29.28 34.90 -5.36
C MET A 20 28.18 35.79 -5.92
N ASN A 21 27.93 35.73 -7.21
CA ASN A 21 26.89 36.49 -7.88
C ASN A 21 26.27 35.66 -9.03
N ASP A 22 25.21 36.16 -9.64
CA ASP A 22 24.46 35.44 -10.67
C ASP A 22 25.35 34.93 -11.80
N ALA A 23 26.26 35.78 -12.30
CA ALA A 23 27.14 35.40 -13.40
C ALA A 23 28.11 34.25 -13.03
N THR A 24 28.62 34.24 -11.80
CA THR A 24 29.47 33.13 -11.32
C THR A 24 28.67 31.89 -11.03
N LEU A 25 27.42 32.03 -10.55
CA LEU A 25 26.53 30.91 -10.32
C LEU A 25 26.09 30.23 -11.64
N ASP A 26 25.73 31.02 -12.66
CA ASP A 26 25.37 30.51 -13.99
C ASP A 26 26.52 29.71 -14.62
N ALA A 27 27.77 30.21 -14.48
CA ALA A 27 28.94 29.51 -14.97
C ALA A 27 29.16 28.17 -14.25
N VAL A 28 28.92 28.12 -12.91
CA VAL A 28 29.03 26.90 -12.11
C VAL A 28 27.91 25.89 -12.46
N ILE A 29 26.69 26.39 -12.66
CA ILE A 29 25.56 25.54 -13.08
C ILE A 29 25.92 24.86 -14.41
N LYS A 30 26.45 25.62 -15.38
CA LYS A 30 26.89 25.07 -16.66
C LYS A 30 28.01 24.03 -16.50
N LEU A 31 29.03 24.34 -15.69
CA LEU A 31 30.12 23.43 -15.37
C LEU A 31 29.61 22.09 -14.81
N PHE A 32 28.69 22.17 -13.84
CA PHE A 32 28.15 20.97 -13.20
C PHE A 32 27.27 20.14 -14.15
N HIS A 33 26.52 20.79 -15.04
CA HIS A 33 25.78 20.06 -16.09
C HIS A 33 26.70 19.34 -17.08
N GLU A 34 27.83 19.93 -17.42
CA GLU A 34 28.76 19.37 -18.42
C GLU A 34 29.69 18.32 -17.81
N LYS A 35 30.16 18.50 -16.57
CA LYS A 35 31.26 17.70 -16.00
C LYS A 35 30.96 17.12 -14.60
N GLY A 36 29.81 17.45 -14.00
CA GLY A 36 29.51 17.07 -12.63
C GLY A 36 30.16 17.98 -11.57
N SER A 37 29.78 17.80 -10.31
CA SER A 37 30.20 18.65 -9.20
C SER A 37 31.70 18.50 -8.84
N ASP A 38 32.32 17.39 -9.19
CA ASP A 38 33.76 17.14 -8.94
C ASP A 38 34.65 18.13 -9.70
N ALA A 39 34.17 18.68 -10.83
CA ALA A 39 34.85 19.69 -11.60
C ALA A 39 35.18 20.97 -10.78
N TRP A 40 34.42 21.25 -9.71
CA TRP A 40 34.70 22.35 -8.78
C TRP A 40 36.09 22.26 -8.12
N PHE A 41 36.51 21.01 -7.85
CA PHE A 41 37.80 20.76 -7.16
C PHE A 41 38.95 20.46 -8.11
N THR A 42 38.67 20.16 -9.38
CA THR A 42 39.65 19.75 -10.38
C THR A 42 39.97 20.84 -11.40
N ASP A 43 38.98 21.67 -11.73
CA ASP A 43 39.11 22.67 -12.78
C ASP A 43 39.50 24.04 -12.19
N ALA A 44 40.35 24.77 -12.88
CA ALA A 44 40.71 26.14 -12.49
C ALA A 44 39.54 27.09 -12.77
N PRO A 45 39.17 28.02 -11.85
CA PRO A 45 38.06 28.95 -12.04
C PRO A 45 38.10 29.73 -13.36
N GLU A 46 39.28 30.11 -13.81
CA GLU A 46 39.46 30.85 -15.05
C GLU A 46 38.99 30.07 -16.29
N SER A 47 39.04 28.73 -16.22
CA SER A 47 38.68 27.88 -17.35
C SER A 47 37.18 27.82 -17.65
N TYR A 48 36.32 28.10 -16.65
CA TYR A 48 34.86 28.03 -16.79
C TYR A 48 34.14 29.35 -16.49
N LEU A 49 34.75 30.25 -15.70
CA LEU A 49 34.16 31.58 -15.43
C LEU A 49 34.27 32.54 -16.60
N GLY A 50 35.33 32.42 -17.42
CA GLY A 50 35.55 33.33 -18.55
C GLY A 50 35.55 34.81 -18.12
N GLU A 51 34.70 35.63 -18.75
CA GLU A 51 34.55 37.06 -18.48
C GLU A 51 33.98 37.33 -17.07
N SER A 52 33.30 36.34 -16.45
CA SER A 52 32.79 36.46 -15.07
C SER A 52 33.88 36.30 -14.00
N CYS A 53 35.11 35.96 -14.38
CA CYS A 53 36.25 35.84 -13.48
C CYS A 53 36.77 37.20 -13.06
N VAL A 54 35.93 38.03 -12.45
CA VAL A 54 36.26 39.42 -12.00
C VAL A 54 35.77 39.65 -10.60
N CYS A 55 36.68 40.18 -9.75
CA CYS A 55 36.29 40.63 -8.43
C CYS A 55 35.52 41.97 -8.51
N PRO A 56 34.29 42.06 -8.00
CA PRO A 56 33.48 43.28 -8.07
C PRO A 56 34.05 44.44 -7.25
N LYS A 57 34.96 44.13 -6.31
CA LYS A 57 35.54 45.13 -5.42
C LYS A 57 36.82 45.78 -5.98
N CYS A 58 37.73 45.00 -6.49
CA CYS A 58 39.03 45.47 -6.96
C CYS A 58 39.28 45.34 -8.46
N GLY A 59 38.38 44.67 -9.20
CA GLY A 59 38.55 44.39 -10.63
C GLY A 59 39.58 43.30 -10.95
N GLY A 60 40.18 42.66 -9.95
CA GLY A 60 41.15 41.59 -10.16
C GLY A 60 40.52 40.31 -10.72
N HIS A 61 41.31 39.53 -11.47
CA HIS A 61 40.85 38.32 -12.15
C HIS A 61 41.31 37.02 -11.45
N HIS A 62 41.93 37.10 -10.28
CA HIS A 62 42.47 35.93 -9.56
C HIS A 62 41.48 35.45 -8.51
N LEU A 63 40.44 34.74 -8.97
CA LEU A 63 39.45 34.10 -8.08
C LEU A 63 39.88 32.67 -7.73
N LYS A 64 39.87 32.34 -6.44
CA LYS A 64 40.12 30.99 -5.95
C LYS A 64 38.81 30.39 -5.46
N ALA A 65 38.47 29.20 -5.97
CA ALA A 65 37.31 28.44 -5.48
C ALA A 65 37.48 28.06 -4.01
N ASP A 66 36.48 28.34 -3.22
CA ASP A 66 36.42 27.90 -1.82
C ASP A 66 36.24 26.38 -1.73
N LYS A 67 36.65 25.77 -0.60
CA LYS A 67 36.59 24.32 -0.41
C LYS A 67 35.48 23.89 0.51
N ASP A 68 34.64 24.82 0.95
CA ASP A 68 33.51 24.51 1.80
C ASP A 68 32.42 23.81 1.00
N ILE A 69 31.72 22.87 1.66
CA ILE A 69 30.61 22.11 1.09
C ILE A 69 29.35 22.38 1.88
N LEU A 70 28.20 22.22 1.23
CA LEU A 70 26.92 22.20 1.89
C LEU A 70 26.81 20.93 2.77
N ASP A 71 26.00 20.98 3.80
CA ASP A 71 25.68 19.79 4.58
C ASP A 71 24.83 18.83 3.72
N VAL A 72 25.03 17.53 3.89
CA VAL A 72 24.30 16.49 3.16
C VAL A 72 22.77 16.58 3.31
N TRP A 73 22.30 17.17 4.40
CA TRP A 73 20.88 17.44 4.57
C TRP A 73 20.34 18.51 3.62
N TRP A 74 21.21 19.39 3.12
CA TRP A 74 20.83 20.32 2.06
C TRP A 74 20.60 19.56 0.74
N ASP A 75 21.51 18.64 0.40
CA ASP A 75 21.41 17.88 -0.85
C ASP A 75 20.10 17.09 -0.89
N SER A 76 19.77 16.38 0.19
CA SER A 76 18.47 15.69 0.32
C SER A 76 17.29 16.66 0.44
N GLY A 77 17.50 17.80 1.11
CA GLY A 77 16.50 18.83 1.34
C GLY A 77 16.01 19.54 0.08
N VAL A 78 16.78 19.52 -1.02
CA VAL A 78 16.38 20.11 -2.31
C VAL A 78 15.87 19.07 -3.33
N SER A 79 15.62 17.85 -2.90
CA SER A 79 15.08 16.77 -3.76
C SER A 79 13.74 17.14 -4.41
N TRP A 80 12.92 17.96 -3.74
CA TRP A 80 11.70 18.51 -4.33
C TRP A 80 11.96 19.31 -5.61
N LYS A 81 13.07 20.06 -5.69
CA LYS A 81 13.48 20.82 -6.87
C LYS A 81 14.16 19.92 -7.90
N ALA A 82 15.15 19.13 -7.45
CA ALA A 82 16.00 18.32 -8.31
C ALA A 82 15.28 17.09 -8.91
N VAL A 83 14.18 16.64 -8.30
CA VAL A 83 13.44 15.46 -8.73
C VAL A 83 11.99 15.81 -9.08
N CYS A 84 11.18 16.25 -8.11
CA CYS A 84 9.75 16.42 -8.33
C CYS A 84 9.41 17.53 -9.32
N GLU A 85 10.05 18.69 -9.20
CA GLU A 85 9.81 19.82 -10.11
C GLU A 85 10.52 19.66 -11.46
N TYR A 86 11.67 18.97 -11.47
CA TYR A 86 12.48 18.82 -12.69
C TYR A 86 11.94 17.73 -13.65
N ARG A 87 11.34 16.67 -13.13
CA ARG A 87 10.83 15.56 -13.92
C ARG A 87 9.39 15.78 -14.34
N PRO A 88 9.07 15.80 -15.65
CA PRO A 88 7.73 16.10 -16.15
C PRO A 88 6.68 15.03 -15.79
N GLU A 89 7.11 13.81 -15.45
CA GLU A 89 6.25 12.71 -15.01
C GLU A 89 5.90 12.77 -13.52
N LEU A 90 6.48 13.69 -12.75
CA LEU A 90 6.23 13.87 -11.32
C LEU A 90 5.55 15.21 -11.05
N GLU A 91 4.94 15.31 -9.87
CA GLU A 91 4.28 16.53 -9.41
C GLU A 91 5.06 17.24 -8.29
N TYR A 92 4.93 18.56 -8.26
CA TYR A 92 5.38 19.42 -7.17
C TYR A 92 4.24 20.38 -6.77
N PRO A 93 3.89 20.47 -5.46
CA PRO A 93 4.38 19.65 -4.33
C PRO A 93 4.08 18.17 -4.48
N ALA A 94 4.96 17.30 -3.91
CA ALA A 94 4.74 15.86 -3.84
C ALA A 94 3.47 15.54 -3.06
N ASP A 95 2.74 14.47 -3.43
CA ASP A 95 1.51 14.10 -2.72
C ASP A 95 1.79 13.70 -1.29
N VAL A 96 2.80 12.86 -1.06
CA VAL A 96 3.15 12.33 0.27
C VAL A 96 4.66 12.28 0.47
N TYR A 97 5.11 12.75 1.64
CA TYR A 97 6.41 12.41 2.22
C TYR A 97 6.22 11.33 3.28
N LEU A 98 6.91 10.19 3.09
CA LEU A 98 6.82 9.03 3.97
C LEU A 98 8.18 8.67 4.53
N GLU A 99 8.35 8.76 5.85
CA GLU A 99 9.57 8.39 6.57
C GLU A 99 9.33 8.23 8.08
N GLY A 100 10.38 7.83 8.79
CA GLY A 100 10.38 7.75 10.25
C GLY A 100 10.25 9.10 10.95
N SER A 101 9.80 9.07 12.19
CA SER A 101 9.57 10.27 13.01
C SER A 101 10.85 11.08 13.31
N ASP A 102 12.03 10.46 13.22
CA ASP A 102 13.32 11.15 13.35
C ASP A 102 13.58 12.16 12.23
N GLN A 103 12.93 12.00 11.07
CA GLN A 103 13.06 12.91 9.93
C GLN A 103 12.40 14.28 10.14
N HIS A 104 11.64 14.47 11.21
CA HIS A 104 11.22 15.81 11.65
C HIS A 104 12.42 16.73 12.01
N ARG A 105 13.59 16.14 12.32
CA ARG A 105 14.88 16.84 12.50
C ARG A 105 15.90 16.49 11.41
N GLY A 106 15.45 16.04 10.27
CA GLY A 106 16.28 15.64 9.14
C GLY A 106 15.67 16.09 7.83
N TRP A 107 15.32 15.15 6.98
CA TRP A 107 14.84 15.40 5.62
C TRP A 107 13.54 16.22 5.57
N PHE A 108 12.56 15.95 6.42
CA PHE A 108 11.33 16.76 6.46
C PHE A 108 11.63 18.23 6.74
N GLN A 109 12.50 18.49 7.72
CA GLN A 109 12.88 19.85 8.10
C GLN A 109 13.65 20.55 6.99
N SER A 110 14.69 19.92 6.43
CA SER A 110 15.52 20.54 5.39
C SER A 110 14.72 20.79 4.11
N SER A 111 13.86 19.84 3.71
CA SER A 111 12.97 20.03 2.56
C SER A 111 11.97 21.17 2.76
N LEU A 112 11.34 21.23 3.94
CA LEU A 112 10.40 22.30 4.26
C LEU A 112 11.06 23.67 4.21
N LEU A 113 12.21 23.82 4.88
CA LEU A 113 12.90 25.11 4.97
C LEU A 113 13.39 25.59 3.60
N THR A 114 13.96 24.70 2.79
CA THR A 114 14.45 25.05 1.44
C THR A 114 13.30 25.40 0.49
N SER A 115 12.20 24.68 0.53
CA SER A 115 11.03 24.94 -0.33
C SER A 115 10.30 26.21 0.09
N VAL A 116 10.06 26.43 1.38
CA VAL A 116 9.43 27.65 1.88
C VAL A 116 10.30 28.87 1.59
N GLY A 117 11.63 28.73 1.75
CA GLY A 117 12.56 29.82 1.43
C GLY A 117 12.60 30.20 -0.05
N ALA A 118 12.45 29.21 -0.95
CA ALA A 118 12.49 29.42 -2.40
C ALA A 118 11.12 29.77 -2.99
N ASN A 119 10.05 29.07 -2.58
CA ASN A 119 8.74 29.07 -3.24
C ASN A 119 7.59 29.53 -2.34
N GLY A 120 7.81 29.76 -1.06
CA GLY A 120 6.80 30.21 -0.10
C GLY A 120 5.83 29.17 0.41
N HIS A 121 5.99 27.89 0.04
CA HIS A 121 5.11 26.80 0.47
C HIS A 121 5.86 25.49 0.72
N ALA A 122 5.19 24.52 1.40
CA ALA A 122 5.75 23.20 1.66
C ALA A 122 5.96 22.40 0.36
N PRO A 123 6.97 21.51 0.31
CA PRO A 123 7.23 20.67 -0.85
C PRO A 123 6.35 19.43 -0.95
N TYR A 124 5.41 19.25 -0.04
CA TYR A 124 4.50 18.11 0.06
C TYR A 124 3.09 18.54 0.44
N LYS A 125 2.10 17.75 0.05
CA LYS A 125 0.68 17.93 0.43
C LYS A 125 0.39 17.27 1.77
N ALA A 126 0.99 16.09 2.03
CA ALA A 126 0.83 15.31 3.26
C ALA A 126 2.16 14.71 3.74
N VAL A 127 2.25 14.46 5.05
CA VAL A 127 3.35 13.73 5.68
C VAL A 127 2.78 12.51 6.41
N VAL A 128 3.27 11.33 6.08
CA VAL A 128 3.00 10.08 6.81
C VAL A 128 4.25 9.72 7.59
N SER A 129 4.20 9.88 8.91
CA SER A 129 5.34 9.64 9.80
C SER A 129 5.13 8.36 10.59
N GLN A 130 6.17 7.54 10.69
CA GLN A 130 6.14 6.26 11.35
C GLN A 130 7.17 6.14 12.49
N GLY A 131 6.87 5.25 13.47
CA GLY A 131 7.78 4.89 14.54
C GLY A 131 8.91 3.97 14.09
N PHE A 132 9.72 3.54 15.05
CA PHE A 132 10.82 2.61 14.82
C PHE A 132 10.34 1.16 14.84
N THR A 133 11.05 0.31 14.10
CA THR A 133 10.87 -1.14 14.19
C THR A 133 11.79 -1.70 15.27
N LEU A 134 11.20 -2.38 16.27
CA LEU A 134 11.84 -2.96 17.43
C LEU A 134 11.83 -4.50 17.32
N ASP A 135 12.67 -5.17 18.11
CA ASP A 135 12.60 -6.63 18.26
C ASP A 135 11.35 -7.07 19.08
N GLY A 136 11.10 -8.37 19.16
CA GLY A 136 9.96 -8.91 19.91
C GLY A 136 9.94 -8.59 21.41
N GLN A 137 11.03 -8.05 21.97
CA GLN A 137 11.12 -7.57 23.34
C GLN A 137 11.05 -6.04 23.45
N GLY A 138 10.73 -5.34 22.36
CA GLY A 138 10.62 -3.88 22.33
C GLY A 138 11.97 -3.16 22.37
N ARG A 139 13.07 -3.82 21.99
CA ARG A 139 14.40 -3.22 21.97
C ARG A 139 14.81 -2.80 20.56
N LYS A 140 15.56 -1.71 20.45
CA LYS A 140 16.12 -1.26 19.17
C LYS A 140 17.01 -2.36 18.56
N MET A 141 16.78 -2.65 17.28
CA MET A 141 17.59 -3.60 16.53
C MET A 141 19.00 -3.03 16.29
N SER A 142 20.03 -3.87 16.51
CA SER A 142 21.40 -3.54 16.17
C SER A 142 22.21 -4.79 15.82
N LYS A 143 23.21 -4.63 14.96
CA LYS A 143 24.12 -5.73 14.60
C LYS A 143 24.89 -6.26 15.81
N SER A 144 25.23 -5.38 16.77
CA SER A 144 25.94 -5.74 17.99
C SER A 144 25.12 -6.60 18.96
N LEU A 145 23.80 -6.45 18.96
CA LEU A 145 22.89 -7.27 19.78
C LEU A 145 22.46 -8.56 19.05
N GLY A 146 22.73 -8.68 17.75
CA GLY A 146 22.32 -9.83 16.95
C GLY A 146 20.82 -10.04 16.83
N ASN A 147 20.01 -8.99 17.10
CA ASN A 147 18.55 -9.01 17.09
C ASN A 147 17.94 -8.40 15.82
N VAL A 148 18.73 -8.23 14.77
CA VAL A 148 18.27 -7.67 13.49
C VAL A 148 17.55 -8.74 12.69
N ILE A 149 16.32 -8.44 12.29
CA ILE A 149 15.56 -9.20 11.30
C ILE A 149 15.88 -8.62 9.94
N ASP A 150 16.49 -9.42 9.08
CA ASP A 150 16.82 -9.03 7.71
C ASP A 150 15.58 -9.26 6.81
N PRO A 151 14.98 -8.19 6.23
CA PRO A 151 13.80 -8.33 5.39
C PRO A 151 14.03 -9.25 4.18
N ASN A 152 15.23 -9.26 3.59
CA ASN A 152 15.53 -10.12 2.44
C ASN A 152 15.45 -11.61 2.82
N LYS A 153 15.97 -11.98 3.99
CA LYS A 153 15.84 -13.36 4.47
C LYS A 153 14.40 -13.77 4.72
N VAL A 154 13.59 -12.86 5.28
CA VAL A 154 12.14 -13.12 5.45
C VAL A 154 11.45 -13.26 4.09
N CYS A 155 11.80 -12.43 3.10
CA CYS A 155 11.29 -12.57 1.74
C CYS A 155 11.66 -13.92 1.12
N ASP A 156 12.89 -14.37 1.29
CA ASP A 156 13.38 -15.67 0.76
C ASP A 156 12.67 -16.86 1.42
N GLU A 157 12.39 -16.77 2.73
CA GLU A 157 11.79 -17.86 3.51
C GLU A 157 10.26 -17.90 3.44
N MET A 158 9.59 -16.74 3.47
CA MET A 158 8.15 -16.63 3.66
C MET A 158 7.44 -15.89 2.51
N GLY A 159 8.17 -15.18 1.67
CA GLY A 159 7.65 -14.31 0.62
C GLY A 159 7.47 -12.85 1.07
N ALA A 160 7.63 -11.92 0.13
CA ALA A 160 7.55 -10.49 0.39
C ALA A 160 6.17 -10.03 0.90
N ASP A 161 5.09 -10.68 0.45
CA ASP A 161 3.72 -10.34 0.86
C ASP A 161 3.48 -10.54 2.36
N ILE A 162 4.28 -11.38 3.05
CA ILE A 162 4.16 -11.52 4.51
C ILE A 162 4.64 -10.26 5.23
N ILE A 163 5.77 -9.68 4.81
CA ILE A 163 6.26 -8.41 5.39
C ILE A 163 5.26 -7.29 5.07
N ARG A 164 4.78 -7.21 3.84
CA ARG A 164 3.81 -6.21 3.40
C ARG A 164 2.52 -6.29 4.21
N LEU A 165 2.00 -7.50 4.43
CA LEU A 165 0.81 -7.74 5.23
C LEU A 165 1.03 -7.37 6.70
N TRP A 166 2.21 -7.72 7.27
CA TRP A 166 2.55 -7.31 8.62
C TRP A 166 2.55 -5.79 8.76
N VAL A 167 3.24 -5.06 7.88
CA VAL A 167 3.27 -3.58 7.89
C VAL A 167 1.86 -2.99 7.81
N ALA A 168 1.00 -3.51 6.92
CA ALA A 168 -0.37 -3.03 6.78
C ALA A 168 -1.26 -3.37 7.99
N SER A 169 -0.92 -4.40 8.77
CA SER A 169 -1.74 -4.87 9.89
C SER A 169 -1.46 -4.17 11.23
N VAL A 170 -0.34 -3.44 11.34
CA VAL A 170 0.10 -2.79 12.58
C VAL A 170 -0.04 -1.27 12.52
N ASP A 171 -0.30 -0.64 13.66
CA ASP A 171 -0.32 0.83 13.76
C ASP A 171 1.12 1.36 13.77
N THR A 172 1.55 1.84 12.62
CA THR A 172 2.89 2.39 12.40
C THR A 172 3.08 3.82 12.91
N SER A 173 2.06 4.48 13.43
CA SER A 173 2.18 5.82 14.03
C SER A 173 3.04 5.84 15.30
N SER A 174 3.26 4.68 15.89
CA SER A 174 4.14 4.44 17.03
C SER A 174 5.18 3.36 16.70
N ASP A 175 6.10 3.08 17.66
CA ASP A 175 7.07 2.01 17.50
C ASP A 175 6.38 0.64 17.42
N VAL A 176 6.82 -0.20 16.48
CA VAL A 176 6.24 -1.52 16.22
C VAL A 176 7.26 -2.63 16.45
N SER A 177 6.81 -3.75 16.99
CA SER A 177 7.68 -4.91 17.20
C SER A 177 7.52 -5.94 16.09
N ILE A 178 8.63 -6.60 15.76
CA ILE A 178 8.67 -7.72 14.82
C ILE A 178 9.53 -8.85 15.38
N ASP A 179 9.05 -10.08 15.23
CA ASP A 179 9.78 -11.33 15.49
C ASP A 179 9.23 -12.47 14.62
N HIS A 180 9.84 -13.64 14.74
CA HIS A 180 9.41 -14.80 13.96
C HIS A 180 8.00 -15.30 14.34
N GLU A 181 7.57 -15.13 15.59
CA GLU A 181 6.22 -15.53 16.01
C GLU A 181 5.15 -14.60 15.43
N ILE A 182 5.43 -13.29 15.43
CA ILE A 182 4.56 -12.28 14.79
C ILE A 182 4.44 -12.58 13.29
N LEU A 183 5.55 -12.87 12.63
CA LEU A 183 5.55 -13.21 11.20
C LEU A 183 4.81 -14.54 10.92
N ALA A 184 4.91 -15.52 11.79
CA ALA A 184 4.17 -16.77 11.67
C ALA A 184 2.65 -16.55 11.75
N ARG A 185 2.19 -15.73 12.72
CA ARG A 185 0.77 -15.32 12.82
C ARG A 185 0.30 -14.53 11.59
N THR A 186 1.14 -13.65 11.07
CA THR A 186 0.87 -12.94 9.81
C THR A 186 0.75 -13.90 8.63
N SER A 187 1.59 -14.94 8.58
CA SER A 187 1.49 -15.99 7.57
C SER A 187 0.19 -16.78 7.64
N ASP A 188 -0.36 -17.01 8.84
CA ASP A 188 -1.66 -17.65 8.99
C ASP A 188 -2.80 -16.74 8.47
N ALA A 189 -2.75 -15.43 8.74
CA ALA A 189 -3.68 -14.46 8.16
C ALA A 189 -3.58 -14.42 6.62
N TYR A 190 -2.36 -14.39 6.09
CA TYR A 190 -2.12 -14.46 4.65
C TYR A 190 -2.76 -15.68 4.00
N ARG A 191 -2.62 -16.87 4.63
CA ARG A 191 -3.23 -18.10 4.11
C ARG A 191 -4.75 -18.00 4.01
N ARG A 192 -5.42 -17.25 4.89
CA ARG A 192 -6.87 -17.02 4.80
C ARG A 192 -7.22 -16.27 3.53
N PHE A 193 -6.55 -15.14 3.25
CA PHE A 193 -6.75 -14.40 2.00
C PHE A 193 -6.48 -15.26 0.77
N ARG A 194 -5.32 -15.92 0.71
CA ARG A 194 -4.93 -16.76 -0.43
C ARG A 194 -5.92 -17.91 -0.67
N ASN A 195 -6.35 -18.59 0.38
CA ASN A 195 -7.31 -19.68 0.26
C ASN A 195 -8.67 -19.19 -0.24
N THR A 196 -9.12 -18.02 0.20
CA THR A 196 -10.37 -17.43 -0.29
C THR A 196 -10.27 -17.07 -1.76
N LEU A 197 -9.22 -16.36 -2.19
CA LEU A 197 -9.00 -16.07 -3.61
C LEU A 197 -8.96 -17.35 -4.46
N ARG A 198 -8.27 -18.40 -3.98
CA ARG A 198 -8.20 -19.67 -4.66
C ARG A 198 -9.56 -20.35 -4.77
N PHE A 199 -10.38 -20.30 -3.72
CA PHE A 199 -11.74 -20.84 -3.75
C PHE A 199 -12.58 -20.10 -4.78
N LEU A 200 -12.58 -18.76 -4.76
CA LEU A 200 -13.33 -17.96 -5.72
C LEU A 200 -12.94 -18.30 -7.17
N LEU A 201 -11.64 -18.39 -7.43
CA LEU A 201 -11.13 -18.77 -8.75
C LEU A 201 -11.59 -20.17 -9.17
N SER A 202 -11.55 -21.16 -8.27
CA SER A 202 -11.93 -22.54 -8.60
C SER A 202 -13.40 -22.69 -9.01
N GLU A 203 -14.27 -21.79 -8.58
CA GLU A 203 -15.70 -21.79 -8.92
C GLU A 203 -16.04 -20.93 -10.14
N LEU A 204 -15.07 -20.14 -10.62
CA LEU A 204 -15.25 -19.24 -11.76
C LEU A 204 -14.52 -19.73 -13.02
N GLU A 205 -13.28 -20.23 -12.88
CA GLU A 205 -12.42 -20.57 -14.01
C GLU A 205 -13.04 -21.61 -14.93
N GLY A 206 -13.24 -21.25 -16.21
CA GLY A 206 -13.80 -22.13 -17.23
C GLY A 206 -15.26 -22.52 -17.02
N GLN A 207 -15.95 -21.96 -16.03
CA GLN A 207 -17.33 -22.28 -15.69
C GLN A 207 -18.28 -21.09 -15.72
N PHE A 208 -17.75 -19.87 -15.73
CA PHE A 208 -18.52 -18.64 -15.63
C PHE A 208 -17.83 -17.49 -16.36
N GLU A 209 -18.58 -16.84 -17.24
CA GLU A 209 -18.17 -15.61 -17.92
C GLU A 209 -19.10 -14.47 -17.51
N PRO A 210 -18.62 -13.45 -16.78
CA PRO A 210 -19.47 -12.37 -16.26
C PRO A 210 -20.36 -11.70 -17.29
N GLU A 211 -19.87 -11.52 -18.52
CA GLU A 211 -20.62 -10.81 -19.58
C GLU A 211 -21.81 -11.61 -20.11
N THR A 212 -21.74 -12.95 -20.13
CA THR A 212 -22.77 -13.81 -20.74
C THR A 212 -23.59 -14.56 -19.71
N ASP A 213 -23.02 -14.89 -18.56
CA ASP A 213 -23.60 -15.70 -17.52
C ASP A 213 -24.05 -14.89 -16.30
N GLY A 214 -23.66 -13.62 -16.23
CA GLY A 214 -23.94 -12.72 -15.10
C GLY A 214 -25.44 -12.46 -14.92
N VAL A 215 -25.87 -12.43 -13.67
CA VAL A 215 -27.25 -12.12 -13.25
C VAL A 215 -27.31 -10.68 -12.76
N ALA A 216 -28.27 -9.92 -13.26
CA ALA A 216 -28.48 -8.54 -12.80
C ALA A 216 -28.79 -8.50 -11.29
N PHE A 217 -28.36 -7.47 -10.57
CA PHE A 217 -28.55 -7.35 -9.12
C PHE A 217 -30.04 -7.55 -8.70
N VAL A 218 -30.97 -7.00 -9.46
CA VAL A 218 -32.41 -7.10 -9.17
C VAL A 218 -32.93 -8.53 -9.21
N ASP A 219 -32.27 -9.43 -9.99
CA ASP A 219 -32.65 -10.83 -10.20
C ASP A 219 -31.83 -11.80 -9.34
N LEU A 220 -30.82 -11.33 -8.60
CA LEU A 220 -30.04 -12.14 -7.67
C LEU A 220 -30.94 -12.74 -6.57
N LEU A 221 -30.55 -13.88 -6.05
CA LEU A 221 -31.24 -14.49 -4.91
C LEU A 221 -31.02 -13.67 -3.62
N PRO A 222 -31.93 -13.75 -2.63
CA PRO A 222 -31.88 -12.87 -1.44
C PRO A 222 -30.53 -12.90 -0.70
N LEU A 223 -29.93 -14.06 -0.48
CA LEU A 223 -28.63 -14.18 0.18
C LEU A 223 -27.50 -13.52 -0.64
N ASP A 224 -27.57 -13.61 -1.94
CA ASP A 224 -26.61 -13.03 -2.87
C ASP A 224 -26.71 -11.50 -2.90
N LYS A 225 -27.96 -10.95 -2.86
CA LYS A 225 -28.20 -9.50 -2.70
C LYS A 225 -27.62 -8.97 -1.39
N LEU A 226 -27.84 -9.69 -0.29
CA LEU A 226 -27.25 -9.33 1.01
C LEU A 226 -25.72 -9.30 0.97
N MET A 227 -25.10 -10.25 0.26
CA MET A 227 -23.63 -10.30 0.14
C MET A 227 -23.10 -9.17 -0.74
N VAL A 228 -23.78 -8.79 -1.83
CA VAL A 228 -23.40 -7.60 -2.63
C VAL A 228 -23.56 -6.32 -1.81
N ALA A 229 -24.62 -6.19 -1.02
CA ALA A 229 -24.79 -5.04 -0.14
C ALA A 229 -23.65 -4.97 0.90
N ARG A 230 -23.29 -6.09 1.52
CA ARG A 230 -22.20 -6.12 2.48
C ARG A 230 -20.84 -5.83 1.87
N LEU A 231 -20.55 -6.40 0.71
CA LEU A 231 -19.36 -6.10 -0.09
C LEU A 231 -19.24 -4.59 -0.36
N THR A 232 -20.34 -3.93 -0.74
CA THR A 232 -20.37 -2.48 -1.00
C THR A 232 -20.03 -1.66 0.23
N GLN A 233 -20.53 -2.05 1.40
CA GLN A 233 -20.21 -1.37 2.66
C GLN A 233 -18.74 -1.56 3.05
N VAL A 234 -18.22 -2.78 2.93
CA VAL A 234 -16.80 -3.08 3.20
C VAL A 234 -15.90 -2.31 2.25
N GLN A 235 -16.25 -2.24 0.96
CA GLN A 235 -15.51 -1.45 -0.02
C GLN A 235 -15.44 0.02 0.39
N ALA A 236 -16.55 0.62 0.79
CA ALA A 236 -16.57 2.02 1.23
C ALA A 236 -15.69 2.27 2.46
N GLU A 237 -15.67 1.32 3.41
CA GLU A 237 -14.79 1.38 4.58
C GLU A 237 -13.30 1.28 4.20
N VAL A 238 -12.97 0.38 3.28
CA VAL A 238 -11.59 0.18 2.78
C VAL A 238 -11.13 1.40 1.99
N ASP A 239 -11.97 1.97 1.13
CA ASP A 239 -11.65 3.17 0.36
C ASP A 239 -11.34 4.37 1.29
N ASP A 240 -12.17 4.58 2.32
CA ASP A 240 -11.97 5.64 3.30
C ASP A 240 -10.68 5.41 4.12
N ALA A 241 -10.41 4.16 4.51
CA ALA A 241 -9.20 3.81 5.24
C ALA A 241 -7.92 4.03 4.40
N TYR A 242 -7.93 3.68 3.13
CA TYR A 242 -6.81 3.95 2.21
C TYR A 242 -6.63 5.45 1.96
N ALA A 243 -7.73 6.19 1.74
CA ALA A 243 -7.69 7.64 1.54
C ALA A 243 -7.13 8.40 2.75
N SER A 244 -7.32 7.83 3.95
CA SER A 244 -6.83 8.39 5.23
C SER A 244 -5.48 7.82 5.66
N TYR A 245 -4.84 6.96 4.86
CA TYR A 245 -3.61 6.22 5.21
C TYR A 245 -3.73 5.32 6.45
N GLU A 246 -4.95 4.90 6.81
CA GLU A 246 -5.24 4.01 7.94
C GLU A 246 -5.19 2.53 7.52
N PHE A 247 -4.04 2.06 7.05
CA PHE A 247 -3.85 0.70 6.54
C PHE A 247 -4.30 -0.41 7.52
N PRO A 248 -4.08 -0.29 8.85
CA PRO A 248 -4.58 -1.29 9.80
C PRO A 248 -6.11 -1.39 9.84
N ARG A 249 -6.83 -0.31 9.53
CA ARG A 249 -8.29 -0.33 9.41
C ARG A 249 -8.73 -1.06 8.15
N ALA A 250 -8.11 -0.75 7.00
CA ALA A 250 -8.35 -1.47 5.75
C ALA A 250 -8.06 -2.98 5.91
N TYR A 251 -6.91 -3.33 6.49
CA TYR A 251 -6.57 -4.73 6.78
C TYR A 251 -7.62 -5.43 7.64
N ARG A 252 -8.07 -4.82 8.73
CA ARG A 252 -9.06 -5.42 9.63
C ARG A 252 -10.40 -5.61 8.94
N ALA A 253 -10.90 -4.58 8.23
CA ALA A 253 -12.15 -4.67 7.48
C ALA A 253 -12.11 -5.84 6.49
N LEU A 254 -11.04 -5.96 5.70
CA LEU A 254 -10.87 -7.05 4.74
C LEU A 254 -10.72 -8.41 5.42
N TYR A 255 -9.94 -8.50 6.49
CA TYR A 255 -9.69 -9.76 7.19
C TYR A 255 -10.96 -10.29 7.87
N ASP A 256 -11.67 -9.44 8.59
CA ASP A 256 -12.92 -9.82 9.27
C ASP A 256 -13.99 -10.22 8.25
N PHE A 257 -14.12 -9.48 7.18
CA PHE A 257 -15.03 -9.83 6.08
C PHE A 257 -14.68 -11.20 5.49
N VAL A 258 -13.43 -11.43 5.11
CA VAL A 258 -12.99 -12.69 4.47
C VAL A 258 -13.15 -13.88 5.40
N VAL A 259 -12.78 -13.74 6.69
CA VAL A 259 -12.77 -14.86 7.63
C VAL A 259 -14.15 -15.12 8.20
N THR A 260 -14.81 -14.07 8.69
CA THR A 260 -16.04 -14.21 9.47
C THR A 260 -17.27 -14.33 8.57
N GLU A 261 -17.38 -13.48 7.57
CA GLU A 261 -18.58 -13.38 6.76
C GLU A 261 -18.49 -14.23 5.49
N LEU A 262 -17.41 -14.16 4.74
CA LEU A 262 -17.25 -14.98 3.53
C LEU A 262 -17.03 -16.45 3.86
N SER A 263 -15.88 -16.79 4.46
CA SER A 263 -15.48 -18.19 4.62
C SER A 263 -16.42 -18.98 5.52
N ASN A 264 -16.84 -18.37 6.65
CA ASN A 264 -17.65 -19.09 7.66
C ASN A 264 -19.16 -19.05 7.40
N VAL A 265 -19.64 -18.15 6.53
CA VAL A 265 -21.08 -18.00 6.28
C VAL A 265 -21.42 -18.21 4.81
N TYR A 266 -21.04 -17.26 3.98
CA TYR A 266 -21.51 -17.20 2.61
C TYR A 266 -20.99 -18.35 1.76
N LEU A 267 -19.69 -18.56 1.69
CA LEU A 267 -19.10 -19.64 0.89
C LEU A 267 -19.50 -21.02 1.37
N ASP A 268 -19.74 -21.20 2.67
CA ASP A 268 -20.26 -22.45 3.22
C ASP A 268 -21.71 -22.70 2.77
N ALA A 269 -22.56 -21.69 2.80
CA ALA A 269 -23.96 -21.77 2.37
C ALA A 269 -24.12 -22.00 0.85
N LEU A 270 -23.12 -21.66 0.04
CA LEU A 270 -23.17 -21.81 -1.40
C LEU A 270 -22.80 -23.21 -1.92
N LYS A 271 -22.23 -24.08 -1.09
CA LYS A 271 -21.66 -25.37 -1.55
C LYS A 271 -22.63 -26.23 -2.34
N ASP A 272 -23.85 -26.35 -1.86
CA ASP A 272 -24.87 -27.17 -2.56
C ASP A 272 -25.19 -26.59 -3.94
N ARG A 273 -25.35 -25.26 -4.03
CA ARG A 273 -25.63 -24.57 -5.29
C ARG A 273 -24.48 -24.67 -6.29
N LEU A 274 -23.24 -24.56 -5.80
CA LEU A 274 -22.05 -24.60 -6.65
C LEU A 274 -21.72 -26.03 -7.12
N TYR A 275 -21.95 -27.04 -6.28
CA TYR A 275 -21.55 -28.42 -6.58
C TYR A 275 -22.69 -29.32 -7.13
N CYS A 276 -23.94 -29.05 -6.77
CA CYS A 276 -25.05 -29.93 -7.09
C CYS A 276 -25.99 -29.34 -8.15
N ASP A 277 -26.12 -28.03 -8.27
CA ASP A 277 -27.02 -27.41 -9.22
C ASP A 277 -26.47 -27.42 -10.65
N LYS A 278 -27.38 -27.37 -11.61
CA LYS A 278 -27.03 -27.34 -13.05
C LYS A 278 -26.22 -26.10 -13.38
N PRO A 279 -25.19 -26.17 -14.24
CA PRO A 279 -24.33 -25.04 -14.59
C PRO A 279 -25.07 -23.78 -15.04
N GLY A 280 -26.21 -23.91 -15.71
CA GLY A 280 -27.00 -22.77 -16.20
C GLY A 280 -28.22 -22.40 -15.33
N SER A 281 -28.37 -22.97 -14.13
CA SER A 281 -29.48 -22.62 -13.24
C SER A 281 -29.32 -21.21 -12.67
N LEU A 282 -30.43 -20.56 -12.36
CA LEU A 282 -30.40 -19.24 -11.73
C LEU A 282 -29.67 -19.28 -10.38
N GLU A 283 -29.88 -20.32 -9.60
CA GLU A 283 -29.30 -20.51 -8.28
C GLU A 283 -27.76 -20.51 -8.34
N ARG A 284 -27.21 -21.28 -9.31
CA ARG A 284 -25.75 -21.35 -9.51
C ARG A 284 -25.19 -20.07 -10.12
N ARG A 285 -25.87 -19.50 -11.15
CA ARG A 285 -25.42 -18.26 -11.80
C ARG A 285 -25.49 -17.05 -10.88
N SER A 286 -26.51 -16.95 -10.03
CA SER A 286 -26.62 -15.92 -9.00
C SER A 286 -25.43 -15.97 -8.04
N ALA A 287 -25.09 -17.16 -7.54
CA ALA A 287 -23.91 -17.36 -6.70
C ALA A 287 -22.61 -16.98 -7.43
N GLN A 288 -22.38 -17.51 -8.63
CA GLN A 288 -21.15 -17.22 -9.40
C GLN A 288 -21.00 -15.75 -9.75
N THR A 289 -22.09 -15.03 -10.03
CA THR A 289 -22.05 -13.57 -10.22
C THR A 289 -21.47 -12.87 -9.01
N VAL A 290 -21.94 -13.21 -7.81
CA VAL A 290 -21.43 -12.61 -6.58
C VAL A 290 -20.00 -13.05 -6.27
N LEU A 291 -19.62 -14.31 -6.57
CA LEU A 291 -18.23 -14.73 -6.46
C LEU A 291 -17.29 -13.93 -7.38
N ALA A 292 -17.74 -13.58 -8.59
CA ALA A 292 -16.98 -12.72 -9.51
C ALA A 292 -16.83 -11.29 -8.99
N GLU A 293 -17.88 -10.70 -8.41
CA GLU A 293 -17.83 -9.40 -7.77
C GLU A 293 -16.88 -9.39 -6.56
N LEU A 294 -16.99 -10.42 -5.69
CA LEU A 294 -16.09 -10.61 -4.54
C LEU A 294 -14.63 -10.76 -4.96
N PHE A 295 -14.37 -11.56 -5.99
CA PHE A 295 -13.03 -11.72 -6.53
C PHE A 295 -12.50 -10.40 -7.09
N SER A 296 -13.31 -9.69 -7.86
CA SER A 296 -12.96 -8.41 -8.47
C SER A 296 -12.63 -7.32 -7.44
N MET A 297 -13.43 -7.26 -6.36
CA MET A 297 -13.18 -6.35 -5.23
C MET A 297 -11.89 -6.75 -4.48
N LEU A 298 -11.81 -7.99 -4.00
CA LEU A 298 -10.68 -8.44 -3.19
C LEU A 298 -9.34 -8.33 -3.91
N MET A 299 -9.30 -8.59 -5.22
CA MET A 299 -8.08 -8.38 -6.00
C MET A 299 -7.59 -6.93 -5.93
N ARG A 300 -8.50 -5.97 -6.10
CA ARG A 300 -8.15 -4.55 -6.14
C ARG A 300 -7.79 -4.03 -4.76
N ASP A 301 -8.54 -4.42 -3.75
CA ASP A 301 -8.33 -3.94 -2.38
C ASP A 301 -7.10 -4.57 -1.70
N LEU A 302 -6.78 -5.81 -2.04
CA LEU A 302 -5.58 -6.48 -1.55
C LEU A 302 -4.32 -6.12 -2.34
N GLN A 303 -4.45 -5.60 -3.56
CA GLN A 303 -3.31 -5.31 -4.43
C GLN A 303 -2.26 -4.39 -3.77
N PRO A 304 -2.61 -3.29 -3.08
CA PRO A 304 -1.63 -2.45 -2.41
C PRO A 304 -0.83 -3.18 -1.32
N ILE A 305 -1.38 -4.25 -0.75
CA ILE A 305 -0.77 -5.03 0.34
C ILE A 305 -0.14 -6.33 -0.17
N LEU A 306 -0.93 -7.17 -0.85
CA LEU A 306 -0.53 -8.51 -1.32
C LEU A 306 -0.23 -8.50 -2.83
N SER A 307 0.65 -7.60 -3.25
CA SER A 307 0.88 -7.30 -4.68
C SER A 307 1.27 -8.51 -5.51
N TYR A 308 2.12 -9.40 -4.97
CA TYR A 308 2.58 -10.60 -5.70
C TYR A 308 1.50 -11.67 -5.77
N THR A 309 0.76 -11.86 -4.68
CA THR A 309 -0.34 -12.85 -4.63
C THR A 309 -1.48 -12.46 -5.56
N VAL A 310 -1.82 -11.16 -5.60
CA VAL A 310 -2.87 -10.66 -6.48
C VAL A 310 -2.46 -10.77 -7.95
N ASP A 311 -1.22 -10.43 -8.28
CA ASP A 311 -0.71 -10.56 -9.66
C ASP A 311 -0.70 -12.04 -10.13
N GLU A 312 -0.32 -12.97 -9.24
CA GLU A 312 -0.46 -14.41 -9.49
C GLU A 312 -1.94 -14.81 -9.72
N ALA A 313 -2.85 -14.36 -8.85
CA ALA A 313 -4.27 -14.69 -8.95
C ALA A 313 -4.93 -14.14 -10.23
N MET A 314 -4.49 -12.97 -10.68
CA MET A 314 -4.96 -12.33 -11.91
C MET A 314 -4.75 -13.22 -13.14
N ALA A 315 -3.67 -14.00 -13.19
CA ALA A 315 -3.38 -14.89 -14.32
C ALA A 315 -4.44 -15.99 -14.51
N TYR A 316 -5.20 -16.31 -13.46
CA TYR A 316 -6.25 -17.34 -13.47
C TYR A 316 -7.67 -16.77 -13.46
N ALA A 317 -7.81 -15.45 -13.46
CA ALA A 317 -9.13 -14.81 -13.40
C ALA A 317 -9.89 -14.98 -14.74
N PRO A 318 -11.23 -15.10 -14.72
CA PRO A 318 -12.05 -14.99 -15.93
C PRO A 318 -11.84 -13.62 -16.61
N ALA A 319 -11.90 -13.60 -17.95
CA ALA A 319 -11.63 -12.39 -18.74
C ALA A 319 -12.52 -11.21 -18.37
N GLY A 320 -13.79 -11.45 -18.03
CA GLY A 320 -14.73 -10.41 -17.62
C GLY A 320 -14.52 -9.85 -16.22
N CYS A 321 -13.67 -10.49 -15.38
CA CYS A 321 -13.37 -9.99 -14.03
C CYS A 321 -12.21 -9.00 -14.00
N VAL A 322 -11.26 -9.12 -14.94
CA VAL A 322 -10.03 -8.34 -15.00
C VAL A 322 -9.57 -8.10 -16.43
N ASP A 323 -8.84 -7.02 -16.64
CA ASP A 323 -8.15 -6.75 -17.90
C ASP A 323 -6.76 -7.39 -17.86
N HIS A 324 -6.60 -8.56 -18.47
CA HIS A 324 -5.33 -9.29 -18.53
C HIS A 324 -4.20 -8.59 -19.31
N GLN A 325 -4.49 -7.48 -19.99
CA GLN A 325 -3.46 -6.67 -20.66
C GLN A 325 -2.78 -5.68 -19.69
N LYS A 326 -3.32 -5.51 -18.49
CA LYS A 326 -2.77 -4.65 -17.45
C LYS A 326 -2.09 -5.49 -16.36
N TYR A 327 -1.15 -4.88 -15.65
CA TYR A 327 -0.70 -5.39 -14.35
C TYR A 327 -1.79 -5.14 -13.30
N ALA A 328 -1.88 -5.98 -12.28
CA ALA A 328 -2.85 -5.82 -11.20
C ALA A 328 -2.80 -4.43 -10.56
N ALA A 329 -1.60 -3.86 -10.42
CA ALA A 329 -1.38 -2.50 -9.88
C ALA A 329 -1.96 -1.37 -10.74
N LEU A 330 -2.31 -1.63 -12.00
CA LEU A 330 -2.87 -0.65 -12.94
C LEU A 330 -4.37 -0.83 -13.17
N LEU A 331 -5.02 -1.72 -12.43
CA LEU A 331 -6.46 -1.85 -12.46
C LEU A 331 -7.10 -0.66 -11.74
N ASP A 332 -8.22 -0.18 -12.28
CA ASP A 332 -9.04 0.80 -11.60
C ASP A 332 -9.61 0.23 -10.30
N TRP A 333 -9.88 1.09 -9.31
CA TRP A 333 -10.58 0.69 -8.09
C TRP A 333 -11.90 -0.01 -8.41
N TYR A 334 -12.27 -0.96 -7.56
CA TYR A 334 -13.52 -1.68 -7.71
C TYR A 334 -14.71 -0.71 -7.61
N LYS A 335 -15.73 -0.96 -8.44
CA LYS A 335 -17.00 -0.24 -8.40
C LYS A 335 -18.12 -1.24 -8.21
N SER A 336 -18.80 -1.15 -7.09
CA SER A 336 -19.97 -1.98 -6.80
C SER A 336 -21.10 -1.74 -7.80
N PRO A 337 -21.90 -2.78 -8.13
CA PRO A 337 -23.10 -2.63 -8.95
C PRO A 337 -24.24 -1.83 -8.28
N ILE A 338 -24.13 -1.58 -6.98
CA ILE A 338 -25.08 -0.75 -6.21
C ILE A 338 -24.36 0.33 -5.42
N THR A 339 -25.08 1.37 -5.04
CA THR A 339 -24.58 2.45 -4.20
C THR A 339 -24.54 2.05 -2.72
N VAL A 340 -23.79 2.81 -1.90
CA VAL A 340 -23.75 2.62 -0.45
C VAL A 340 -25.12 2.83 0.19
N ASP A 341 -25.92 3.78 -0.30
CA ASP A 341 -27.26 4.04 0.22
C ASP A 341 -28.19 2.84 -0.04
N GLU A 342 -28.16 2.26 -1.25
CA GLU A 342 -28.89 1.03 -1.56
C GLU A 342 -28.40 -0.16 -0.70
N ALA A 343 -27.10 -0.26 -0.45
CA ALA A 343 -26.55 -1.30 0.41
C ALA A 343 -27.01 -1.19 1.87
N ASN A 344 -27.13 0.03 2.39
CA ASN A 344 -27.58 0.28 3.76
C ASN A 344 -29.05 -0.12 4.01
N GLU A 345 -29.87 -0.23 2.96
CA GLU A 345 -31.23 -0.76 3.10
C GLU A 345 -31.26 -2.23 3.55
N PHE A 346 -30.16 -2.97 3.36
CA PHE A 346 -30.02 -4.38 3.74
C PHE A 346 -29.35 -4.58 5.12
N GLU A 347 -28.82 -3.55 5.76
CA GLU A 347 -28.01 -3.64 6.98
C GLU A 347 -28.76 -4.37 8.10
N GLY A 348 -29.98 -3.97 8.44
CA GLY A 348 -30.76 -4.60 9.51
C GLY A 348 -31.12 -6.07 9.24
N VAL A 349 -31.28 -6.47 7.99
CA VAL A 349 -31.53 -7.87 7.61
C VAL A 349 -30.26 -8.71 7.75
N LEU A 350 -29.12 -8.16 7.37
CA LEU A 350 -27.82 -8.83 7.50
C LEU A 350 -27.48 -9.06 8.96
N GLU A 351 -27.55 -8.00 9.80
CA GLU A 351 -27.30 -8.10 11.25
C GLU A 351 -28.18 -9.14 11.92
N ALA A 352 -29.52 -9.07 11.71
CA ALA A 352 -30.45 -10.02 12.27
C ALA A 352 -30.16 -11.45 11.83
N SER A 353 -29.74 -11.67 10.58
CA SER A 353 -29.37 -12.98 10.06
C SER A 353 -28.10 -13.54 10.72
N LEU A 354 -27.09 -12.71 10.93
CA LEU A 354 -25.84 -13.08 11.61
C LEU A 354 -26.06 -13.37 13.10
N GLU A 355 -26.88 -12.56 13.77
CA GLU A 355 -27.26 -12.79 15.18
C GLU A 355 -28.03 -14.12 15.35
N LEU A 356 -29.02 -14.36 14.50
CA LEU A 356 -29.78 -15.62 14.52
C LEU A 356 -28.84 -16.83 14.29
N ARG A 357 -27.97 -16.76 13.29
CA ARG A 357 -26.99 -17.81 13.03
C ARG A 357 -26.09 -18.04 14.24
N SER A 358 -25.58 -16.99 14.87
CA SER A 358 -24.73 -17.07 16.06
C SER A 358 -25.45 -17.77 17.21
N ALA A 359 -26.71 -17.39 17.46
CA ALA A 359 -27.54 -18.02 18.51
C ALA A 359 -27.78 -19.51 18.23
N VAL A 360 -28.11 -19.87 16.99
CA VAL A 360 -28.31 -21.26 16.58
C VAL A 360 -27.02 -22.07 16.70
N THR A 361 -25.89 -21.53 16.21
CA THR A 361 -24.59 -22.22 16.27
C THR A 361 -24.18 -22.47 17.72
N LYS A 362 -24.38 -21.48 18.61
CA LYS A 362 -24.11 -21.63 20.03
C LYS A 362 -24.99 -22.72 20.68
N ALA A 363 -26.29 -22.72 20.39
CA ALA A 363 -27.21 -23.73 20.92
C ALA A 363 -26.83 -25.14 20.45
N LEU A 364 -26.40 -25.30 19.19
CA LEU A 364 -25.91 -26.57 18.64
C LEU A 364 -24.61 -27.02 19.34
N GLU A 365 -23.70 -26.08 19.62
CA GLU A 365 -22.43 -26.39 20.29
C GLU A 365 -22.64 -26.78 21.76
N ASP A 366 -23.54 -26.11 22.45
CA ASP A 366 -23.95 -26.44 23.82
C ASP A 366 -24.60 -27.85 23.87
N ALA A 367 -25.50 -28.16 22.94
CA ALA A 367 -26.13 -29.46 22.85
C ALA A 367 -25.13 -30.60 22.50
N ARG A 368 -24.14 -30.32 21.64
CA ARG A 368 -23.04 -31.23 21.32
C ARG A 368 -22.14 -31.46 22.54
N SER A 369 -21.82 -30.43 23.26
CA SER A 369 -21.02 -30.50 24.48
C SER A 369 -21.74 -31.26 25.60
N ALA A 370 -23.06 -31.16 25.65
CA ALA A 370 -23.93 -31.95 26.54
C ALA A 370 -24.12 -33.39 26.12
N GLY A 371 -23.56 -33.83 24.98
CA GLY A 371 -23.66 -35.19 24.46
C GLY A 371 -25.03 -35.55 23.88
N THR A 372 -25.87 -34.55 23.58
CA THR A 372 -27.20 -34.78 22.99
C THR A 372 -27.10 -35.31 21.56
N PHE A 373 -26.02 -34.97 20.83
CA PHE A 373 -25.65 -35.55 19.53
C PHE A 373 -24.15 -35.47 19.30
N THR A 374 -23.61 -36.36 18.49
CA THR A 374 -22.16 -36.50 18.25
C THR A 374 -21.72 -36.01 16.88
N CYS A 375 -22.65 -35.77 15.94
CA CYS A 375 -22.34 -35.36 14.57
C CYS A 375 -23.34 -34.31 14.06
N LEU A 376 -22.86 -33.29 13.37
CA LEU A 376 -23.69 -32.24 12.74
C LEU A 376 -24.67 -32.81 11.66
N LEU A 377 -24.35 -33.94 11.08
CA LEU A 377 -25.18 -34.59 10.05
C LEU A 377 -26.51 -35.16 10.57
N TYR A 378 -26.70 -35.28 11.91
CA TYR A 378 -27.92 -35.80 12.52
C TYR A 378 -28.87 -34.74 13.07
N THR A 379 -28.67 -33.46 12.69
CA THR A 379 -29.52 -32.35 13.16
C THR A 379 -30.82 -32.18 12.37
N SER A 380 -30.97 -32.85 11.23
CA SER A 380 -32.23 -32.94 10.49
C SER A 380 -32.57 -34.39 10.27
N PRO A 381 -33.80 -34.82 10.54
CA PRO A 381 -34.24 -36.16 10.18
C PRO A 381 -34.07 -36.32 8.65
N SER A 382 -33.42 -37.41 8.24
CA SER A 382 -33.36 -37.78 6.82
C SER A 382 -34.79 -37.97 6.29
N PRO A 383 -35.10 -37.60 5.03
CA PRO A 383 -36.38 -37.92 4.41
C PRO A 383 -36.66 -39.43 4.36
N ARG A 384 -35.68 -40.29 4.71
CA ARG A 384 -35.85 -41.74 4.83
C ARG A 384 -36.25 -42.19 6.24
N ASP A 385 -36.23 -41.29 7.21
CA ASP A 385 -36.57 -41.58 8.63
C ASP A 385 -37.95 -41.05 9.01
N ALA A 386 -38.72 -40.53 8.02
CA ALA A 386 -40.12 -40.08 8.16
C ALA A 386 -41.12 -41.06 7.56
#